data_0afadd383ffd7b7f1231fe626be53850
#
_entry.id   0afadd383ffd7b7f1231fe626be53850
#
_cell.length_a   1.000
_cell.length_b   1.000
_cell.length_c   1.000
_cell.angle_alpha   90.00
_cell.angle_beta   90.00
_cell.angle_gamma   90.00
#
_symmetry.space_group_name_H-M   'P 1'
#
loop_
_entity.id
_entity.type
_entity.pdbx_description
1 polymer ?
#
loop_
_entity_poly.entity_id
_entity_poly.type
_entity_poly.pdbx_seq_one_letter_code
_entity_poly.pdbx_strand_id
1 'polypeptide(L)'
;MRVGMGYDVHKLVEGRPLILGGVEIPHTLGLLGHSDADVLVHAIMDALLGAAALGDIGKHFPDTDPQYKGISSMKLLEHVRLLLEKNGYVVENIDATVIAQKPKLRPYIAPMEEN
;
A
#
# COMPACT_ATOMS: atom_id res chain seq x y z
N MET A 1 8.58 -0.79 21.92
CA MET A 1 7.85 -0.14 20.82
C MET A 1 8.79 0.24 19.70
N ARG A 2 8.35 0.04 18.46
CA ARG A 2 9.10 0.46 17.27
C ARG A 2 8.25 1.37 16.42
N VAL A 3 8.89 2.30 15.71
CA VAL A 3 8.23 3.26 14.83
C VAL A 3 8.85 3.12 13.44
N GLY A 4 8.02 3.16 12.42
CA GLY A 4 8.46 3.17 11.03
C GLY A 4 7.71 4.19 10.22
N MET A 5 8.34 4.68 9.16
CA MET A 5 7.76 5.64 8.23
C MET A 5 7.90 5.10 6.81
N GLY A 6 6.84 5.25 6.03
CA GLY A 6 6.84 4.91 4.61
C GLY A 6 6.34 6.08 3.80
N TYR A 7 6.88 6.22 2.60
CA TYR A 7 6.48 7.24 1.64
C TYR A 7 6.49 6.62 0.25
N ASP A 8 5.43 6.82 -0.50
CA ASP A 8 5.34 6.28 -1.85
C ASP A 8 4.61 7.23 -2.78
N VAL A 9 4.99 7.20 -4.04
CA VAL A 9 4.43 8.05 -5.10
C VAL A 9 4.25 7.22 -6.35
N HIS A 10 3.07 7.33 -6.96
CA HIS A 10 2.78 6.72 -8.26
C HIS A 10 2.18 7.74 -9.21
N LYS A 11 2.48 7.60 -10.49
CA LYS A 11 1.95 8.46 -11.55
C LYS A 11 0.50 8.05 -11.87
N LEU A 12 -0.35 9.04 -12.07
CA LEU A 12 -1.71 8.82 -12.56
C LEU A 12 -1.71 8.68 -14.09
N VAL A 13 -2.34 7.64 -14.59
CA VAL A 13 -2.41 7.34 -16.03
C VAL A 13 -3.80 6.86 -16.41
N GLU A 14 -4.13 6.98 -17.70
CA GLU A 14 -5.38 6.44 -18.24
C GLU A 14 -5.34 4.91 -18.32
N GLY A 15 -6.51 4.28 -18.35
CA GLY A 15 -6.66 2.85 -18.58
C GLY A 15 -6.37 1.97 -17.37
N ARG A 16 -6.26 2.55 -16.18
CA ARG A 16 -6.05 1.80 -14.94
C ARG A 16 -7.07 2.20 -13.87
N PRO A 17 -7.51 1.26 -13.04
CA PRO A 17 -8.35 1.60 -11.90
C PRO A 17 -7.56 2.37 -10.85
N LEU A 18 -8.22 3.26 -10.12
CA LEU A 18 -7.64 3.93 -8.96
C LEU A 18 -8.00 3.14 -7.72
N ILE A 19 -7.01 2.55 -7.10
CA ILE A 19 -7.18 1.75 -5.87
C ILE A 19 -6.34 2.36 -4.77
N LEU A 20 -6.98 2.72 -3.66
CA LEU A 20 -6.33 3.27 -2.47
C LEU A 20 -6.88 2.60 -1.22
N GLY A 21 -6.00 2.14 -0.35
CA GLY A 21 -6.39 1.46 0.88
C GLY A 21 -7.27 0.23 0.63
N GLY A 22 -7.09 -0.43 -0.51
CA GLY A 22 -7.89 -1.56 -0.94
C GLY A 22 -9.27 -1.19 -1.49
N VAL A 23 -9.56 0.10 -1.66
CA VAL A 23 -10.85 0.59 -2.17
C VAL A 23 -10.69 1.10 -3.60
N GLU A 24 -11.52 0.58 -4.53
CA GLU A 24 -11.54 1.09 -5.89
C GLU A 24 -12.37 2.37 -5.93
N ILE A 25 -11.75 3.45 -6.38
CA ILE A 25 -12.36 4.78 -6.39
C ILE A 25 -12.70 5.15 -7.83
N PRO A 26 -13.98 5.51 -8.12
CA PRO A 26 -14.37 5.96 -9.46
C PRO A 26 -13.59 7.21 -9.87
N HIS A 27 -12.81 7.10 -10.94
CA HIS A 27 -12.02 8.20 -11.48
C HIS A 27 -11.56 7.84 -12.88
N THR A 28 -11.24 8.86 -13.69
CA THR A 28 -10.79 8.66 -15.07
C THR A 28 -9.35 8.16 -15.15
N LEU A 29 -8.55 8.41 -14.11
CA LEU A 29 -7.15 8.01 -14.06
C LEU A 29 -6.94 7.04 -12.92
N GLY A 30 -5.99 6.12 -13.08
CA GLY A 30 -5.52 5.22 -12.05
C GLY A 30 -4.01 5.32 -11.88
N LEU A 31 -3.49 4.69 -10.85
CA LEU A 31 -2.06 4.72 -10.55
C LEU A 31 -1.31 3.69 -11.39
N LEU A 32 -0.13 4.05 -11.87
CA LEU A 32 0.74 3.18 -12.65
C LEU A 32 1.66 2.40 -11.73
N GLY A 33 1.72 1.09 -11.91
CA GLY A 33 2.63 0.23 -11.17
C GLY A 33 2.52 -1.22 -11.59
N HIS A 34 3.42 -2.06 -11.08
CA HIS A 34 3.48 -3.48 -11.39
C HIS A 34 2.29 -4.26 -10.79
N SER A 35 1.96 -3.95 -9.54
CA SER A 35 0.77 -4.49 -8.84
C SER A 35 -0.46 -3.63 -9.19
N ASP A 36 -1.45 -3.57 -8.32
CA ASP A 36 -2.58 -2.64 -8.47
C ASP A 36 -2.19 -1.18 -8.20
N ALA A 37 -0.93 -0.95 -7.81
CA ALA A 37 -0.37 0.38 -7.54
C ALA A 37 -1.10 1.15 -6.44
N ASP A 38 -1.59 0.46 -5.41
CA ASP A 38 -2.21 1.08 -4.24
C ASP A 38 -1.12 1.79 -3.42
N VAL A 39 -0.90 3.07 -3.72
CA VAL A 39 0.19 3.86 -3.13
C VAL A 39 0.07 3.97 -1.62
N LEU A 40 -1.16 4.02 -1.10
CA LEU A 40 -1.40 4.10 0.34
C LEU A 40 -0.94 2.81 1.04
N VAL A 41 -1.34 1.66 0.54
CA VAL A 41 -0.94 0.37 1.11
C VAL A 41 0.56 0.13 0.95
N HIS A 42 1.16 0.56 -0.17
CA HIS A 42 2.61 0.47 -0.36
C HIS A 42 3.37 1.26 0.69
N ALA A 43 2.96 2.50 0.98
CA ALA A 43 3.59 3.32 2.02
C ALA A 43 3.45 2.67 3.41
N ILE A 44 2.28 2.10 3.70
CA ILE A 44 2.04 1.40 4.97
C ILE A 44 2.97 0.19 5.10
N MET A 45 3.10 -0.62 4.03
CA MET A 45 3.99 -1.79 4.05
C MET A 45 5.44 -1.39 4.30
N ASP A 46 5.92 -0.33 3.62
CA ASP A 46 7.28 0.16 3.83
C ASP A 46 7.50 0.62 5.28
N ALA A 47 6.51 1.31 5.86
CA ALA A 47 6.58 1.75 7.24
C ALA A 47 6.69 0.56 8.21
N LEU A 48 5.88 -0.47 7.99
CA LEU A 48 5.86 -1.67 8.83
C LEU A 48 7.17 -2.45 8.72
N LEU A 49 7.64 -2.68 7.50
CA LEU A 49 8.89 -3.39 7.26
C LEU A 49 10.09 -2.60 7.82
N GLY A 50 10.10 -1.28 7.65
CA GLY A 50 11.14 -0.42 8.19
C GLY A 50 11.18 -0.43 9.70
N ALA A 51 10.03 -0.38 10.38
CA ALA A 51 9.95 -0.45 11.83
C ALA A 51 10.53 -1.75 12.38
N ALA A 52 10.36 -2.86 11.66
CA ALA A 52 10.88 -4.17 12.04
C ALA A 52 12.30 -4.43 11.52
N ALA A 53 12.91 -3.47 10.83
CA ALA A 53 14.23 -3.60 10.21
C ALA A 53 14.30 -4.75 9.20
N LEU A 54 13.23 -4.98 8.45
CA LEU A 54 13.12 -6.06 7.47
C LEU A 54 13.27 -5.57 6.02
N GLY A 55 13.68 -4.32 5.82
CA GLY A 55 13.88 -3.74 4.49
C GLY A 55 12.66 -2.99 3.99
N ASP A 56 12.33 -3.18 2.74
CA ASP A 56 11.22 -2.50 2.07
C ASP A 56 10.46 -3.45 1.14
N ILE A 57 9.40 -2.96 0.51
CA ILE A 57 8.57 -3.79 -0.38
C ILE A 57 9.33 -4.22 -1.64
N GLY A 58 10.27 -3.40 -2.13
CA GLY A 58 11.08 -3.77 -3.29
C GLY A 58 11.94 -4.99 -3.05
N LYS A 59 12.38 -5.20 -1.81
CA LYS A 59 13.17 -6.37 -1.42
C LYS A 59 12.31 -7.64 -1.38
N HIS A 60 11.08 -7.55 -0.87
CA HIS A 60 10.21 -8.71 -0.68
C HIS A 60 9.33 -9.01 -1.90
N PHE A 61 8.95 -7.98 -2.63
CA PHE A 61 8.03 -8.08 -3.78
C PHE A 61 8.57 -7.30 -4.98
N PRO A 62 9.69 -7.76 -5.60
CA PRO A 62 10.31 -6.99 -6.69
C PRO A 62 9.41 -6.85 -7.90
N ASP A 63 9.42 -5.66 -8.53
CA ASP A 63 8.64 -5.35 -9.73
C ASP A 63 8.99 -6.26 -10.91
N THR A 64 10.16 -6.86 -10.88
CA THR A 64 10.62 -7.76 -11.95
C THR A 64 10.02 -9.16 -11.87
N ASP A 65 9.35 -9.50 -10.76
CA ASP A 65 8.76 -10.83 -10.59
C ASP A 65 7.35 -10.87 -11.18
N PRO A 66 7.11 -11.69 -12.23
CA PRO A 66 5.81 -11.76 -12.90
C PRO A 66 4.66 -12.19 -11.97
N GLN A 67 4.93 -12.91 -10.89
CA GLN A 67 3.87 -13.38 -9.99
C GLN A 67 3.15 -12.22 -9.28
N TYR A 68 3.79 -11.04 -9.19
CA TYR A 68 3.19 -9.87 -8.54
C TYR A 68 2.53 -8.91 -9.52
N LYS A 69 2.60 -9.18 -10.83
CA LYS A 69 1.97 -8.33 -11.83
C LYS A 69 0.45 -8.32 -11.66
N GLY A 70 -0.12 -7.14 -11.47
CA GLY A 70 -1.57 -6.97 -11.30
C GLY A 70 -2.12 -7.47 -9.96
N ILE A 71 -1.26 -7.92 -9.04
CA ILE A 71 -1.71 -8.43 -7.75
C ILE A 71 -2.32 -7.31 -6.89
N SER A 72 -3.32 -7.67 -6.08
CA SER A 72 -3.86 -6.75 -5.08
C SER A 72 -2.81 -6.46 -4.00
N SER A 73 -2.56 -5.18 -3.74
CA SER A 73 -1.62 -4.78 -2.69
C SER A 73 -2.09 -5.19 -1.30
N MET A 74 -3.41 -5.37 -1.11
CA MET A 74 -3.94 -5.90 0.15
C MET A 74 -3.46 -7.33 0.41
N LYS A 75 -3.25 -8.14 -0.63
CA LYS A 75 -2.67 -9.47 -0.48
C LYS A 75 -1.20 -9.39 -0.08
N LEU A 76 -0.47 -8.44 -0.62
CA LEU A 76 0.92 -8.20 -0.23
C LEU A 76 0.99 -7.73 1.22
N LEU A 77 0.08 -6.86 1.64
CA LEU A 77 -0.01 -6.41 3.03
C LEU A 77 -0.25 -7.57 3.99
N GLU A 78 -1.08 -8.53 3.62
CA GLU A 78 -1.31 -9.74 4.42
C GLU A 78 -0.01 -10.54 4.59
N HIS A 79 0.80 -10.66 3.52
CA HIS A 79 2.13 -11.26 3.60
C HIS A 79 3.05 -10.53 4.58
N VAL A 80 3.02 -9.20 4.55
CA VAL A 80 3.80 -8.38 5.47
C VAL A 80 3.35 -8.62 6.91
N ARG A 81 2.04 -8.68 7.15
CA ARG A 81 1.50 -8.95 8.48
C ARG A 81 2.01 -10.30 9.02
N LEU A 82 1.95 -11.34 8.20
CA LEU A 82 2.44 -12.67 8.59
C LEU A 82 3.94 -12.65 8.87
N LEU A 83 4.71 -11.90 8.08
CA LEU A 83 6.15 -11.77 8.27
C LEU A 83 6.46 -11.07 9.60
N LEU A 84 5.71 -10.03 9.95
CA LEU A 84 5.86 -9.35 11.23
C LEU A 84 5.55 -10.28 12.40
N GLU A 85 4.44 -11.03 12.33
CA GLU A 85 4.08 -12.00 13.38
C GLU A 85 5.16 -13.07 13.56
N LYS A 86 5.72 -13.56 12.46
CA LYS A 86 6.81 -14.55 12.50
C LYS A 86 8.05 -14.01 13.22
N ASN A 87 8.27 -12.70 13.15
CA ASN A 87 9.40 -12.04 13.81
C ASN A 87 9.04 -11.46 15.18
N GLY A 88 7.84 -11.77 15.71
CA GLY A 88 7.44 -11.39 17.05
C GLY A 88 6.89 -9.98 17.19
N TYR A 89 6.38 -9.37 16.10
CA TYR A 89 5.84 -8.02 16.11
C TYR A 89 4.35 -8.00 15.85
N VAL A 90 3.67 -7.02 16.44
CA VAL A 90 2.27 -6.70 16.16
C VAL A 90 2.14 -5.21 15.86
N VAL A 91 1.14 -4.86 15.06
CA VAL A 91 0.85 -3.46 14.71
C VAL A 91 0.02 -2.83 15.82
N GLU A 92 0.51 -1.73 16.40
CA GLU A 92 -0.22 -0.96 17.41
C GLU A 92 -1.19 0.03 16.77
N ASN A 93 -0.66 0.88 15.89
CA ASN A 93 -1.49 1.82 15.13
C ASN A 93 -0.81 2.23 13.84
N ILE A 94 -1.63 2.72 12.91
CA ILE A 94 -1.18 3.25 11.63
C ILE A 94 -1.83 4.63 11.44
N ASP A 95 -1.01 5.62 11.09
CA ASP A 95 -1.49 6.94 10.68
C ASP A 95 -0.98 7.19 9.27
N ALA A 96 -1.86 7.61 8.37
CA ALA A 96 -1.53 7.76 6.96
C ALA A 96 -2.14 9.04 6.39
N THR A 97 -1.42 9.66 5.47
CA THR A 97 -1.85 10.86 4.76
C THR A 97 -1.74 10.63 3.26
N VAL A 98 -2.80 10.92 2.52
CA VAL A 98 -2.82 10.87 1.07
C VAL A 98 -2.86 12.28 0.52
N ILE A 99 -1.95 12.60 -0.39
CA ILE A 99 -1.87 13.91 -1.03
C ILE A 99 -2.32 13.74 -2.48
N ALA A 100 -3.48 14.29 -2.80
CA ALA A 100 -4.05 14.23 -4.15
C ALA A 100 -4.95 15.44 -4.39
N GLN A 101 -4.88 16.00 -5.60
CA GLN A 101 -5.78 17.09 -5.97
C GLN A 101 -7.18 16.59 -6.32
N LYS A 102 -7.25 15.46 -7.04
CA LYS A 102 -8.48 14.80 -7.48
C LYS A 102 -8.27 13.28 -7.43
N PRO A 103 -9.33 12.49 -7.25
CA PRO A 103 -10.69 12.87 -6.86
C PRO A 103 -10.76 13.23 -5.37
N LYS A 104 -11.96 13.67 -4.93
CA LYS A 104 -12.20 13.86 -3.48
C LYS A 104 -12.22 12.50 -2.81
N LEU A 105 -11.39 12.33 -1.78
CA LEU A 105 -11.20 11.03 -1.11
C LEU A 105 -12.04 10.84 0.15
N ARG A 106 -12.59 11.93 0.69
CA ARG A 106 -13.32 11.88 1.97
C ARG A 106 -14.39 10.79 2.04
N PRO A 107 -15.25 10.59 1.00
CA PRO A 107 -16.26 9.53 1.07
C PRO A 107 -15.70 8.13 1.16
N TYR A 108 -14.42 7.93 0.84
CA TYR A 108 -13.78 6.61 0.77
C TYR A 108 -12.86 6.32 1.96
N ILE A 109 -12.67 7.29 2.86
CA ILE A 109 -11.75 7.12 3.99
C ILE A 109 -12.23 6.02 4.95
N ALA A 110 -13.50 6.01 5.32
CA ALA A 110 -14.03 4.98 6.21
C ALA A 110 -13.88 3.57 5.64
N PRO A 111 -14.23 3.29 4.36
CA PRO A 111 -13.94 1.98 3.75
C PRO A 111 -12.45 1.61 3.74
N MET A 112 -11.56 2.58 3.53
CA MET A 112 -10.12 2.32 3.59
C MET A 112 -9.66 1.90 4.98
N GLU A 113 -10.19 2.56 6.01
CA GLU A 113 -9.83 2.27 7.39
C GLU A 113 -10.29 0.88 7.83
N GLU A 114 -11.39 0.38 7.28
CA GLU A 114 -11.92 -0.95 7.57
C GLU A 114 -11.04 -2.07 7.01
N ASN A 115 -10.30 -1.79 5.94
CA ASN A 115 -9.39 -2.75 5.34
C ASN A 115 -8.04 -2.75 6.08
#